data_e54ccd30463035fc5bd44cda6d248d51
#
_entry.id   e54ccd30463035fc5bd44cda6d248d51
#
_cell.length_a   1.000
_cell.length_b   1.000
_cell.length_c   1.000
_cell.angle_alpha   90.00
_cell.angle_beta   90.00
_cell.angle_gamma   90.00
#
_symmetry.space_group_name_H-M   'P 1'
#
loop_
_entity.id
_entity.type
_entity.pdbx_description
1 polymer ?
#
loop_
_entity_poly.entity_id
_entity_poly.type
_entity_poly.pdbx_seq_one_letter_code
_entity_poly.pdbx_strand_id
1 'polypeptide(L)'
;QQRVAIARALSMDPIVMLFDEPASALDPEMVGEVLDVMVKLAQEGMTMCCVTHEMGFARKVSHRVIFMDQGRIVEDCSKAEFFDRPEARSPRAKEFLSKILAN
;
A
#
# COMPACT_ATOMS: atom_id res chain seq x y z
N GLN A 1 -2.61 -5.77 -18.79
CA GLN A 1 -2.61 -6.58 -17.58
C GLN A 1 -1.53 -6.14 -16.61
N GLN A 2 -1.85 -6.12 -15.30
CA GLN A 2 -0.94 -5.59 -14.29
C GLN A 2 0.33 -6.43 -14.11
N ARG A 3 0.22 -7.74 -14.16
CA ARG A 3 1.39 -8.60 -14.01
C ARG A 3 2.40 -8.39 -15.13
N VAL A 4 1.91 -8.17 -16.35
CA VAL A 4 2.76 -7.87 -17.50
C VAL A 4 3.43 -6.51 -17.33
N ALA A 5 2.69 -5.52 -16.84
CA ALA A 5 3.24 -4.19 -16.58
C ALA A 5 4.34 -4.25 -15.52
N ILE A 6 4.14 -5.04 -14.46
CA ILE A 6 5.14 -5.24 -13.42
C ILE A 6 6.40 -5.92 -14.00
N ALA A 7 6.21 -6.95 -14.82
CA ALA A 7 7.32 -7.64 -15.46
C ALA A 7 8.13 -6.71 -16.37
N ARG A 8 7.44 -5.86 -17.13
CA ARG A 8 8.13 -4.86 -17.97
C ARG A 8 8.94 -3.89 -17.15
N ALA A 9 8.38 -3.40 -16.04
CA ALA A 9 9.09 -2.48 -15.16
C ALA A 9 10.33 -3.16 -14.57
N LEU A 10 10.20 -4.41 -14.14
CA LEU A 10 11.32 -5.16 -13.58
C LEU A 10 12.44 -5.42 -14.60
N SER A 11 12.10 -5.57 -15.88
CA SER A 11 13.09 -5.80 -16.92
C SER A 11 14.04 -4.61 -17.10
N MET A 12 13.69 -3.45 -16.58
CA MET A 12 14.54 -2.26 -16.61
C MET A 12 15.53 -2.21 -15.43
N ASP A 13 15.50 -3.22 -14.56
CA ASP A 13 16.36 -3.32 -13.39
C ASP A 13 16.28 -2.07 -12.49
N PRO A 14 15.08 -1.72 -12.01
CA PRO A 14 14.87 -0.46 -11.30
C PRO A 14 15.44 -0.48 -9.89
N ILE A 15 15.83 0.71 -9.42
CA ILE A 15 16.23 0.91 -8.03
C ILE A 15 14.99 1.04 -7.14
N VAL A 16 13.95 1.69 -7.67
CA VAL A 16 12.68 1.93 -6.97
C VAL A 16 11.54 1.64 -7.94
N MET A 17 10.49 1.02 -7.44
CA MET A 17 9.26 0.84 -8.20
C MET A 17 8.14 1.67 -7.59
N LEU A 18 7.37 2.32 -8.44
CA LEU A 18 6.25 3.16 -8.05
C LEU A 18 4.95 2.49 -8.52
N PHE A 19 4.00 2.32 -7.62
CA PHE A 19 2.69 1.75 -7.92
C PHE A 19 1.60 2.73 -7.52
N ASP A 20 0.65 2.97 -8.43
CA ASP A 20 -0.48 3.84 -8.16
C ASP A 20 -1.76 2.99 -8.24
N GLU A 21 -2.25 2.59 -7.09
CA GLU A 21 -3.43 1.74 -6.95
C GLU A 21 -3.44 0.55 -7.91
N PRO A 22 -2.43 -0.33 -7.83
CA PRO A 22 -2.23 -1.38 -8.83
C PRO A 22 -3.36 -2.40 -8.91
N ALA A 23 -4.17 -2.51 -7.85
CA ALA A 23 -5.31 -3.43 -7.81
C ALA A 23 -6.63 -2.75 -8.17
N SER A 24 -6.61 -1.46 -8.42
CA SER A 24 -7.80 -0.70 -8.81
C SER A 24 -8.31 -1.18 -10.17
N ALA A 25 -9.63 -1.28 -10.33
CA ALA A 25 -10.30 -1.69 -11.56
C ALA A 25 -10.06 -3.16 -11.97
N LEU A 26 -9.50 -3.98 -11.09
CA LEU A 26 -9.34 -5.41 -11.32
C LEU A 26 -10.49 -6.20 -10.69
N ASP A 27 -10.76 -7.40 -11.22
CA ASP A 27 -11.65 -8.36 -10.59
C ASP A 27 -11.12 -8.76 -9.21
N PRO A 28 -11.97 -9.10 -8.24
CA PRO A 28 -11.51 -9.58 -6.94
C PRO A 28 -10.51 -10.72 -7.01
N GLU A 29 -10.66 -11.62 -7.98
CA GLU A 29 -9.71 -12.73 -8.17
C GLU A 29 -8.34 -12.25 -8.62
N MET A 30 -8.31 -11.26 -9.51
CA MET A 30 -7.07 -10.69 -10.03
C MET A 30 -6.36 -9.83 -9.01
N VAL A 31 -7.11 -9.18 -8.12
CA VAL A 31 -6.55 -8.33 -7.07
C VAL A 31 -5.56 -9.13 -6.21
N GLY A 32 -5.97 -10.31 -5.74
CA GLY A 32 -5.13 -11.16 -4.91
C GLY A 32 -3.84 -11.55 -5.62
N GLU A 33 -3.92 -11.91 -6.90
CA GLU A 33 -2.74 -12.30 -7.68
C GLU A 33 -1.72 -11.16 -7.80
N VAL A 34 -2.21 -9.96 -8.09
CA VAL A 34 -1.33 -8.79 -8.23
C VAL A 34 -0.67 -8.44 -6.90
N LEU A 35 -1.45 -8.43 -5.83
CA LEU A 35 -0.92 -8.12 -4.50
C LEU A 35 0.09 -9.17 -4.04
N ASP A 36 -0.12 -10.44 -4.36
CA ASP A 36 0.83 -11.51 -4.03
C ASP A 36 2.18 -11.30 -4.72
N VAL A 37 2.17 -10.88 -5.98
CA VAL A 37 3.40 -10.54 -6.70
C VAL A 37 4.13 -9.40 -5.98
N MET A 38 3.40 -8.37 -5.57
CA MET A 38 3.98 -7.23 -4.88
C MET A 38 4.55 -7.61 -3.51
N VAL A 39 3.87 -8.51 -2.80
CA VAL A 39 4.37 -9.04 -1.53
C VAL A 39 5.71 -9.73 -1.72
N LYS A 40 5.82 -10.56 -2.75
CA LYS A 40 7.08 -11.25 -3.06
C LYS A 40 8.19 -10.27 -3.37
N LEU A 41 7.91 -9.23 -4.15
CA LEU A 41 8.90 -8.20 -4.46
C LEU A 41 9.38 -7.49 -3.20
N ALA A 42 8.46 -7.19 -2.29
CA ALA A 42 8.82 -6.56 -1.02
C ALA A 42 9.71 -7.48 -0.18
N GLN A 43 9.41 -8.78 -0.13
CA GLN A 43 10.20 -9.76 0.61
C GLN A 43 11.60 -9.92 0.02
N GLU A 44 11.75 -9.69 -1.27
CA GLU A 44 13.04 -9.75 -1.95
C GLU A 44 13.87 -8.48 -1.78
N GLY A 45 13.34 -7.49 -1.07
CA GLY A 45 14.07 -6.26 -0.76
C GLY A 45 13.90 -5.13 -1.77
N MET A 46 12.95 -5.26 -2.70
CA MET A 46 12.68 -4.21 -3.67
C MET A 46 12.13 -2.97 -2.94
N THR A 47 12.75 -1.82 -3.20
CA THR A 47 12.23 -0.55 -2.68
C THR A 47 11.01 -0.12 -3.48
N MET A 48 9.90 0.10 -2.80
CA MET A 48 8.63 0.42 -3.45
C MET A 48 7.93 1.58 -2.77
N CYS A 49 7.28 2.40 -3.58
CA CYS A 49 6.33 3.39 -3.08
C CYS A 49 4.98 3.05 -3.70
N CYS A 50 3.98 2.81 -2.87
CA CYS A 50 2.70 2.32 -3.34
C CYS A 50 1.55 3.18 -2.83
N VAL A 51 0.76 3.71 -3.75
CA VAL A 51 -0.49 4.40 -3.41
C VAL A 51 -1.59 3.35 -3.44
N THR A 52 -2.24 3.12 -2.31
CA THR A 52 -3.25 2.09 -2.20
C THR A 52 -4.26 2.41 -1.11
N HIS A 53 -5.47 1.88 -1.25
CA HIS A 53 -6.46 1.83 -0.17
C HIS A 53 -6.69 0.39 0.29
N GLU A 54 -5.89 -0.55 -0.18
CA GLU A 54 -5.93 -1.95 0.24
C GLU A 54 -5.15 -2.10 1.55
N MET A 55 -5.84 -1.95 2.67
CA MET A 55 -5.18 -1.88 3.98
C MET A 55 -4.60 -3.20 4.46
N GLY A 56 -5.18 -4.32 4.05
CA GLY A 56 -4.58 -5.62 4.35
C GLY A 56 -3.19 -5.77 3.74
N PHE A 57 -3.06 -5.34 2.49
CA PHE A 57 -1.77 -5.34 1.80
C PHE A 57 -0.79 -4.36 2.45
N ALA A 58 -1.23 -3.13 2.70
CA ALA A 58 -0.38 -2.11 3.31
C ALA A 58 0.15 -2.56 4.67
N ARG A 59 -0.73 -3.13 5.49
CA ARG A 59 -0.34 -3.63 6.81
C ARG A 59 0.69 -4.76 6.73
N LYS A 60 0.57 -5.59 5.70
CA LYS A 60 1.46 -6.74 5.53
C LYS A 60 2.86 -6.36 5.08
N VAL A 61 2.99 -5.39 4.17
CA VAL A 61 4.26 -5.14 3.49
C VAL A 61 4.91 -3.80 3.80
N SER A 62 4.18 -2.83 4.30
CA SER A 62 4.75 -1.50 4.48
C SER A 62 5.72 -1.43 5.66
N HIS A 63 6.68 -0.53 5.56
CA HIS A 63 7.57 -0.15 6.66
C HIS A 63 7.15 1.22 7.17
N ARG A 64 6.70 2.06 6.27
CA ARG A 64 6.31 3.44 6.53
C ARG A 64 4.97 3.71 5.87
N VAL A 65 4.11 4.43 6.56
CA VAL A 65 2.79 4.79 6.06
C VAL A 65 2.68 6.30 6.00
N ILE A 66 2.23 6.78 4.85
CA ILE A 66 1.96 8.20 4.66
C ILE A 66 0.47 8.33 4.34
N PHE A 67 -0.27 8.99 5.22
CA PHE A 67 -1.70 9.22 5.02
C PHE A 67 -1.91 10.63 4.49
N MET A 68 -2.58 10.72 3.35
CA MET A 68 -2.84 12.00 2.70
C MET A 68 -4.32 12.32 2.69
N ASP A 69 -4.62 13.60 2.83
CA ASP A 69 -5.99 14.09 2.75
C ASP A 69 -5.96 15.51 2.18
N GLN A 70 -6.81 15.76 1.19
CA GLN A 70 -6.93 17.08 0.52
C GLN A 70 -5.58 17.64 0.05
N GLY A 71 -4.75 16.77 -0.54
CA GLY A 71 -3.47 17.18 -1.10
C GLY A 71 -2.37 17.43 -0.06
N ARG A 72 -2.60 17.07 1.19
CA ARG A 72 -1.63 17.29 2.27
C ARG A 72 -1.26 15.98 2.94
N ILE A 73 -0.04 15.90 3.43
CA ILE A 73 0.39 14.79 4.27
C ILE A 73 -0.11 15.04 5.68
N VAL A 74 -0.98 14.16 6.15
CA VAL A 74 -1.60 14.27 7.48
C VAL A 74 -0.85 13.42 8.51
N GLU A 75 -0.41 12.22 8.09
CA GLU A 75 0.38 11.32 8.94
C GLU A 75 1.58 10.82 8.15
N ASP A 76 2.69 10.64 8.83
CA ASP A 76 3.88 10.04 8.26
C ASP A 76 4.58 9.30 9.40
N CYS A 77 4.38 8.00 9.46
CA CYS A 77 4.82 7.21 10.60
C CYS A 77 5.11 5.77 10.21
N SER A 78 5.58 4.97 11.15
CA SER A 78 5.82 3.57 10.92
C SER A 78 4.49 2.82 10.77
N LYS A 79 4.56 1.64 10.17
CA LYS A 79 3.40 0.74 10.06
C LYS A 79 2.80 0.45 11.43
N ALA A 80 3.62 0.14 12.40
CA ALA A 80 3.14 -0.17 13.75
C ALA A 80 2.41 1.01 14.37
N GLU A 81 2.95 2.20 14.26
CA GLU A 81 2.30 3.40 14.77
C GLU A 81 0.95 3.65 14.09
N PHE A 82 0.89 3.46 12.78
CA PHE A 82 -0.33 3.74 12.04
C PHE A 82 -1.44 2.74 12.36
N PHE A 83 -1.14 1.45 12.32
CA PHE A 83 -2.16 0.41 12.45
C PHE A 83 -2.40 -0.05 13.89
N ASP A 84 -1.36 -0.08 14.71
CA ASP A 84 -1.46 -0.63 16.07
C ASP A 84 -1.77 0.42 17.12
N ARG A 85 -1.62 1.70 16.78
CA ARG A 85 -1.92 2.81 17.68
C ARG A 85 -2.85 3.84 17.02
N PRO A 86 -4.05 3.41 16.62
CA PRO A 86 -4.98 4.30 15.94
C PRO A 86 -5.42 5.47 16.82
N GLU A 87 -5.43 5.31 18.13
CA GLU A 87 -5.82 6.35 19.07
C GLU A 87 -4.87 7.56 19.05
N ALA A 88 -3.64 7.35 18.62
CA ALA A 88 -2.64 8.42 18.54
C ALA A 88 -2.64 9.16 17.22
N ARG A 89 -3.52 8.76 16.28
CA ARG A 89 -3.55 9.37 14.95
C ARG A 89 -4.38 10.65 14.95
N SER A 90 -4.23 11.41 13.86
CA SER A 90 -5.07 12.60 13.65
C SER A 90 -6.55 12.22 13.55
N PRO A 91 -7.48 13.15 13.78
CA PRO A 91 -8.91 12.83 13.67
C PRO A 91 -9.30 12.24 12.32
N ARG A 92 -8.73 12.73 11.23
CA ARG A 92 -9.06 12.24 9.89
C ARG A 92 -8.54 10.81 9.68
N ALA A 93 -7.33 10.52 10.14
CA ALA A 93 -6.78 9.17 10.04
C ALA A 93 -7.54 8.19 10.93
N LYS A 94 -7.96 8.61 12.12
CA LYS A 94 -8.81 7.79 12.99
C LYS A 94 -10.12 7.42 12.31
N GLU A 95 -10.77 8.38 11.67
CA GLU A 95 -12.01 8.15 10.95
C GLU A 95 -11.82 7.11 9.84
N PHE A 96 -10.76 7.27 9.06
CA PHE A 96 -10.41 6.35 7.99
C PHE A 96 -10.19 4.93 8.52
N LEU A 97 -9.36 4.80 9.56
CA LEU A 97 -9.05 3.51 10.16
C LEU A 97 -10.29 2.85 10.78
N SER A 98 -11.16 3.62 11.42
CA SER A 98 -12.36 3.09 12.03
C SER A 98 -13.29 2.46 11.00
N LYS A 99 -13.41 3.06 9.82
CA LYS A 99 -14.24 2.52 8.74
C LYS A 99 -13.67 1.20 8.19
N ILE A 100 -12.36 1.12 8.09
CA ILE A 100 -11.69 -0.06 7.54
C ILE A 100 -11.70 -1.21 8.55
N LEU A 101 -11.42 -0.93 9.81
CA LEU A 101 -11.34 -1.94 10.87
C LEU A 101 -12.71 -2.41 11.34
N ALA A 102 -13.77 -1.65 11.04
CA ALA A 102 -15.12 -2.02 11.42
C ALA A 102 -15.72 -3.12 10.51
N ASN A 103 -15.09 -3.42 9.41
CA ASN A 103 -15.58 -4.41 8.45
C ASN A 103 -14.87 -5.75 8.57
#